data_c4976a45fc63a8b5c1cfa3afea49c869
#
_entry.id   c4976a45fc63a8b5c1cfa3afea49c869
#
_cell.length_a   1.000
_cell.length_b   1.000
_cell.length_c   1.000
_cell.angle_alpha   90.00
_cell.angle_beta   90.00
_cell.angle_gamma   90.00
#
_symmetry.space_group_name_H-M   'P 1'
#
loop_
_entity.id
_entity.type
_entity.pdbx_description
1 polymer ?
#
loop_
_entity_poly.entity_id
_entity_poly.type
_entity_poly.pdbx_seq_one_letter_code
_entity_poly.pdbx_strand_id
1 'polypeptide(L)'
;SSDLQTEAGSASLSSKRSEIPQVTLNQLYKHTALQTSVSILMLAIHNNRPLLFTLREMIDHFLTHRREVITRRTQFDLKKCQVRAHLLQGLIIALENIDPVIKLIKAAESPDMAQAELCGTYKLTPIQAKAILDMRLQRLTGLERDKINDEMTALQQGMQELKRIL
;
A
#
# COMPACT_ATOMS: atom_id res chain seq x y z
N SER A 1 -14.66 34.84 45.12
CA SER A 1 -14.77 33.63 44.26
C SER A 1 -13.39 33.26 43.77
N SER A 2 -12.87 32.13 44.21
CA SER A 2 -11.64 31.56 43.68
C SER A 2 -12.03 30.44 42.73
N ASP A 3 -11.77 30.67 41.46
CA ASP A 3 -12.05 29.69 40.39
C ASP A 3 -10.85 28.76 40.25
N LEU A 4 -11.06 27.45 40.41
CA LEU A 4 -10.06 26.43 40.14
C LEU A 4 -10.32 25.87 38.75
N GLN A 5 -9.46 26.17 37.80
CA GLN A 5 -9.50 25.58 36.45
C GLN A 5 -8.57 24.37 36.35
N THR A 6 -9.06 23.24 35.90
CA THR A 6 -8.25 22.09 35.50
C THR A 6 -8.33 21.92 33.99
N GLU A 7 -7.19 21.75 33.34
CA GLU A 7 -7.01 21.78 31.86
C GLU A 7 -7.64 20.62 31.06
N ALA A 8 -8.27 19.66 31.70
CA ALA A 8 -8.86 18.48 30.99
C ALA A 8 -10.39 18.46 30.95
N GLY A 9 -11.00 19.59 30.77
CA GLY A 9 -12.45 19.78 30.81
C GLY A 9 -12.76 20.79 31.92
N SER A 10 -12.93 22.07 31.58
CA SER A 10 -13.12 23.17 32.53
C SER A 10 -14.39 22.98 33.37
N ALA A 11 -14.26 22.37 34.54
CA ALA A 11 -15.26 22.42 35.59
C ALA A 11 -14.89 23.59 36.55
N SER A 12 -15.68 24.64 36.53
CA SER A 12 -15.51 25.73 37.49
C SER A 12 -16.31 25.42 38.77
N LEU A 13 -15.61 25.39 39.91
CA LEU A 13 -16.21 25.23 41.21
C LEU A 13 -16.18 26.57 41.96
N SER A 14 -17.34 27.11 42.33
CA SER A 14 -17.43 28.30 43.17
C SER A 14 -17.69 27.92 44.62
N SER A 15 -16.81 28.34 45.54
CA SER A 15 -17.01 28.15 46.97
C SER A 15 -17.48 29.44 47.65
N LYS A 16 -18.17 29.31 48.80
CA LYS A 16 -18.58 30.47 49.60
C LYS A 16 -17.34 31.18 50.15
N ARG A 17 -17.45 32.52 50.33
CA ARG A 17 -16.33 33.41 50.72
C ARG A 17 -15.59 33.04 52.05
N SER A 18 -16.17 32.17 52.88
CA SER A 18 -15.61 31.76 54.17
C SER A 18 -14.90 30.41 54.18
N GLU A 19 -14.89 29.68 53.05
CA GLU A 19 -14.31 28.35 52.98
C GLU A 19 -12.93 28.35 52.30
N ILE A 20 -12.01 27.52 52.77
CA ILE A 20 -10.70 27.33 52.15
C ILE A 20 -10.87 26.43 50.94
N PRO A 21 -10.65 26.91 49.72
CA PRO A 21 -10.97 26.16 48.47
C PRO A 21 -10.27 24.81 48.40
N GLN A 22 -9.05 24.74 48.93
CA GLN A 22 -8.23 23.51 48.93
C GLN A 22 -8.84 22.41 49.80
N VAL A 23 -9.46 22.74 50.90
CA VAL A 23 -10.11 21.77 51.80
C VAL A 23 -11.37 21.23 51.15
N THR A 24 -12.15 22.09 50.54
CA THR A 24 -13.38 21.69 49.80
C THR A 24 -13.04 20.80 48.63
N LEU A 25 -11.97 21.11 47.89
CA LEU A 25 -11.50 20.28 46.75
C LEU A 25 -11.06 18.88 47.22
N ASN A 26 -10.29 18.81 48.32
CA ASN A 26 -9.85 17.55 48.89
C ASN A 26 -11.04 16.69 49.41
N GLN A 27 -12.08 17.31 49.95
CA GLN A 27 -13.30 16.63 50.35
C GLN A 27 -14.06 16.12 49.14
N LEU A 28 -14.13 16.89 48.06
CA LEU A 28 -14.73 16.45 46.81
C LEU A 28 -14.01 15.24 46.19
N TYR A 29 -12.68 15.25 46.16
CA TYR A 29 -11.88 14.12 45.71
C TYR A 29 -12.11 12.86 46.58
N LYS A 30 -12.30 13.02 47.89
CA LYS A 30 -12.49 11.89 48.81
C LYS A 30 -13.89 11.32 48.79
N HIS A 31 -14.93 12.14 48.59
CA HIS A 31 -16.32 11.77 48.77
C HIS A 31 -17.12 11.70 47.45
N THR A 32 -16.51 12.08 46.31
CA THR A 32 -17.17 12.02 45.01
C THR A 32 -16.28 11.33 44.00
N ALA A 33 -16.85 10.99 42.83
CA ALA A 33 -16.12 10.40 41.70
C ALA A 33 -15.30 11.47 40.91
N LEU A 34 -15.01 12.63 41.49
CA LEU A 34 -14.25 13.69 40.80
C LEU A 34 -12.80 13.26 40.51
N GLN A 35 -12.26 12.34 41.31
CA GLN A 35 -10.99 11.66 41.07
C GLN A 35 -11.21 10.17 41.17
N THR A 36 -10.92 9.48 40.10
CA THR A 36 -11.05 8.00 40.03
C THR A 36 -9.78 7.38 39.46
N SER A 37 -9.42 6.21 39.98
CA SER A 37 -8.29 5.45 39.45
C SER A 37 -8.75 4.55 38.31
N VAL A 38 -8.10 4.66 37.18
CA VAL A 38 -8.35 3.81 36.03
C VAL A 38 -7.15 2.89 35.83
N SER A 39 -7.40 1.57 35.88
CA SER A 39 -6.37 0.57 35.56
C SER A 39 -6.31 0.35 34.05
N ILE A 40 -5.17 0.59 33.46
CA ILE A 40 -4.95 0.35 32.03
C ILE A 40 -4.23 -0.99 31.87
N LEU A 41 -4.90 -1.95 31.26
CA LEU A 41 -4.35 -3.26 30.92
C LEU A 41 -4.11 -3.32 29.43
N MET A 42 -2.85 -3.29 29.01
CA MET A 42 -2.46 -3.37 27.60
C MET A 42 -2.29 -4.84 27.19
N LEU A 43 -3.40 -5.54 27.01
CA LEU A 43 -3.42 -6.91 26.50
C LEU A 43 -3.57 -6.88 24.98
N ALA A 44 -2.64 -7.51 24.26
CA ALA A 44 -2.74 -7.67 22.81
C ALA A 44 -2.25 -9.05 22.37
N ILE A 45 -2.66 -9.45 21.17
CA ILE A 45 -2.24 -10.72 20.56
C ILE A 45 -1.01 -10.47 19.71
N HIS A 46 0.11 -11.09 20.06
CA HIS A 46 1.34 -11.09 19.28
C HIS A 46 1.75 -12.52 18.94
N ASN A 47 1.99 -12.83 17.67
CA ASN A 47 2.32 -14.18 17.19
C ASN A 47 1.32 -15.25 17.67
N ASN A 48 0.03 -14.96 17.56
CA ASN A 48 -1.10 -15.80 18.01
C ASN A 48 -1.11 -16.12 19.52
N ARG A 49 -0.42 -15.33 20.33
CA ARG A 49 -0.41 -15.48 21.79
C ARG A 49 -0.86 -14.17 22.45
N PRO A 50 -1.76 -14.22 23.44
CA PRO A 50 -2.10 -13.05 24.22
C PRO A 50 -0.95 -12.72 25.17
N LEU A 51 -0.48 -11.47 25.14
CA LEU A 51 0.61 -10.96 25.99
C LEU A 51 0.21 -9.61 26.58
N LEU A 52 0.66 -9.38 27.81
CA LEU A 52 0.59 -8.09 28.45
C LEU A 52 1.81 -7.29 28.05
N PHE A 53 1.58 -6.10 27.52
CA PHE A 53 2.65 -5.23 27.04
C PHE A 53 2.78 -3.99 27.91
N THR A 54 3.98 -3.49 28.04
CA THR A 54 4.22 -2.10 28.43
C THR A 54 3.89 -1.19 27.23
N LEU A 55 3.65 0.10 27.50
CA LEU A 55 3.38 1.07 26.42
C LEU A 55 4.49 1.11 25.37
N ARG A 56 5.74 1.03 25.80
CA ARG A 56 6.91 1.02 24.94
C ARG A 56 6.92 -0.21 24.01
N GLU A 57 6.74 -1.39 24.57
CA GLU A 57 6.70 -2.62 23.79
C GLU A 57 5.55 -2.64 22.77
N MET A 58 4.38 -2.11 23.15
CA MET A 58 3.26 -2.00 22.24
C MET A 58 3.58 -1.09 21.04
N ILE A 59 4.24 0.04 21.27
CA ILE A 59 4.68 0.94 20.19
C ILE A 59 5.74 0.26 19.32
N ASP A 60 6.72 -0.41 19.92
CA ASP A 60 7.78 -1.09 19.17
C ASP A 60 7.22 -2.23 18.29
N HIS A 61 6.28 -3.02 18.82
CA HIS A 61 5.58 -4.05 18.04
C HIS A 61 4.71 -3.47 16.93
N PHE A 62 4.02 -2.35 17.19
CA PHE A 62 3.26 -1.65 16.16
C PHE A 62 4.17 -1.16 15.02
N LEU A 63 5.31 -0.53 15.35
CA LEU A 63 6.26 -0.06 14.34
C LEU A 63 6.83 -1.21 13.51
N THR A 64 7.18 -2.32 14.17
CA THR A 64 7.70 -3.52 13.50
C THR A 64 6.66 -4.10 12.55
N HIS A 65 5.43 -4.29 13.01
CA HIS A 65 4.32 -4.76 12.18
C HIS A 65 4.06 -3.82 11.01
N ARG A 66 4.08 -2.50 11.26
CA ARG A 66 3.86 -1.51 10.20
C ARG A 66 4.91 -1.57 9.11
N ARG A 67 6.19 -1.72 9.48
CA ARG A 67 7.30 -1.90 8.53
C ARG A 67 7.10 -3.17 7.69
N GLU A 68 6.77 -4.28 8.33
CA GLU A 68 6.54 -5.56 7.67
C GLU A 68 5.39 -5.48 6.65
N VAL A 69 4.27 -4.87 7.04
CA VAL A 69 3.11 -4.67 6.14
C VAL A 69 3.49 -3.81 4.93
N ILE A 70 4.21 -2.70 5.16
CA ILE A 70 4.67 -1.82 4.07
C ILE A 70 5.59 -2.59 3.12
N THR A 71 6.57 -3.32 3.65
CA THR A 71 7.51 -4.13 2.86
C THR A 71 6.78 -5.17 2.00
N ARG A 72 5.87 -5.96 2.60
CA ARG A 72 5.09 -6.96 1.87
C ARG A 72 4.22 -6.32 0.77
N ARG A 73 3.55 -5.21 1.08
CA ARG A 73 2.75 -4.48 0.10
C ARG A 73 3.61 -3.98 -1.05
N THR A 74 4.73 -3.34 -0.75
CA THR A 74 5.66 -2.80 -1.76
C THR A 74 6.22 -3.90 -2.66
N GLN A 75 6.59 -5.05 -2.09
CA GLN A 75 7.04 -6.22 -2.85
C GLN A 75 5.95 -6.75 -3.79
N PHE A 76 4.71 -6.84 -3.32
CA PHE A 76 3.57 -7.28 -4.14
C PHE A 76 3.32 -6.31 -5.30
N ASP A 77 3.27 -5.01 -5.02
CA ASP A 77 3.05 -3.98 -6.03
C ASP A 77 4.20 -3.96 -7.05
N LEU A 78 5.45 -4.09 -6.61
CA LEU A 78 6.61 -4.20 -7.48
C LEU A 78 6.50 -5.40 -8.42
N LYS A 79 6.16 -6.58 -7.90
CA LYS A 79 5.96 -7.80 -8.72
C LYS A 79 4.86 -7.62 -9.75
N LYS A 80 3.75 -6.99 -9.37
CA LYS A 80 2.64 -6.68 -10.28
C LYS A 80 3.07 -5.74 -11.40
N CYS A 81 3.82 -4.68 -11.08
CA CYS A 81 4.38 -3.76 -12.07
C CYS A 81 5.37 -4.45 -13.01
N GLN A 82 6.23 -5.33 -12.49
CA GLN A 82 7.19 -6.09 -13.30
C GLN A 82 6.51 -7.00 -14.32
N VAL A 83 5.47 -7.73 -13.90
CA VAL A 83 4.70 -8.59 -14.81
C VAL A 83 4.04 -7.76 -15.90
N ARG A 84 3.46 -6.62 -15.55
CA ARG A 84 2.81 -5.74 -16.53
C ARG A 84 3.83 -5.11 -17.49
N ALA A 85 4.96 -4.61 -16.98
CA ALA A 85 6.03 -4.06 -17.79
C ALA A 85 6.63 -5.09 -18.75
N HIS A 86 6.76 -6.35 -18.31
CA HIS A 86 7.22 -7.44 -19.15
C HIS A 86 6.28 -7.69 -20.35
N LEU A 87 4.96 -7.66 -20.12
CA LEU A 87 3.99 -7.79 -21.22
C LEU A 87 4.05 -6.60 -22.18
N LEU A 88 4.10 -5.37 -21.66
CA LEU A 88 4.19 -4.16 -22.49
C LEU A 88 5.46 -4.12 -23.32
N GLN A 89 6.58 -4.59 -22.78
CA GLN A 89 7.84 -4.69 -23.52
C GLN A 89 7.70 -5.59 -24.76
N GLY A 90 7.04 -6.74 -24.63
CA GLY A 90 6.75 -7.60 -25.77
C GLY A 90 5.83 -6.94 -26.79
N LEU A 91 4.81 -6.20 -26.33
CA LEU A 91 3.91 -5.47 -27.23
C LEU A 91 4.62 -4.33 -27.97
N ILE A 92 5.54 -3.61 -27.33
CA ILE A 92 6.34 -2.55 -27.98
C ILE A 92 7.19 -3.15 -29.11
N ILE A 93 7.90 -4.24 -28.85
CA ILE A 93 8.70 -4.95 -29.87
C ILE A 93 7.84 -5.37 -31.06
N ALA A 94 6.63 -5.89 -30.81
CA ALA A 94 5.69 -6.27 -31.86
C ALA A 94 5.17 -5.07 -32.66
N LEU A 95 4.91 -3.94 -31.99
CA LEU A 95 4.43 -2.71 -32.64
C LEU A 95 5.52 -2.00 -33.46
N GLU A 96 6.77 -2.11 -33.07
CA GLU A 96 7.91 -1.60 -33.85
C GLU A 96 8.13 -2.41 -35.14
N ASN A 97 7.80 -3.72 -35.11
CA ASN A 97 7.98 -4.65 -36.20
C ASN A 97 6.64 -5.21 -36.72
N ILE A 98 5.63 -4.34 -36.85
CA ILE A 98 4.24 -4.78 -37.07
C ILE A 98 4.06 -5.55 -38.38
N ASP A 99 4.64 -5.06 -39.49
CA ASP A 99 4.48 -5.67 -40.81
C ASP A 99 5.10 -7.08 -40.89
N PRO A 100 6.33 -7.32 -40.43
CA PRO A 100 6.91 -8.64 -40.33
C PRO A 100 6.14 -9.57 -39.38
N VAL A 101 5.67 -9.06 -38.22
CA VAL A 101 4.88 -9.84 -37.27
C VAL A 101 3.56 -10.30 -37.87
N ILE A 102 2.84 -9.42 -38.58
CA ILE A 102 1.59 -9.79 -39.27
C ILE A 102 1.84 -10.82 -40.39
N LYS A 103 2.92 -10.67 -41.16
CA LYS A 103 3.27 -11.65 -42.20
C LYS A 103 3.56 -13.02 -41.61
N LEU A 104 4.30 -13.07 -40.51
CA LEU A 104 4.62 -14.31 -39.80
C LEU A 104 3.36 -14.99 -39.27
N ILE A 105 2.48 -14.23 -38.60
CA ILE A 105 1.21 -14.76 -38.07
C ILE A 105 0.31 -15.32 -39.20
N LYS A 106 0.26 -14.64 -40.37
CA LYS A 106 -0.52 -15.10 -41.54
C LYS A 106 0.09 -16.32 -42.23
N ALA A 107 1.40 -16.51 -42.14
CA ALA A 107 2.10 -17.64 -42.73
C ALA A 107 2.01 -18.91 -41.86
N ALA A 108 1.79 -18.75 -40.57
CA ALA A 108 1.70 -19.88 -39.64
C ALA A 108 0.40 -20.67 -39.81
N GLU A 109 0.50 -21.98 -39.80
CA GLU A 109 -0.65 -22.90 -39.95
C GLU A 109 -1.50 -23.02 -38.68
N SER A 110 -0.91 -22.74 -37.52
CA SER A 110 -1.59 -22.80 -36.23
C SER A 110 -1.10 -21.69 -35.26
N PRO A 111 -1.93 -21.30 -34.26
CA PRO A 111 -1.54 -20.33 -33.26
C PRO A 111 -0.29 -20.74 -32.47
N ASP A 112 -0.12 -22.03 -32.20
CA ASP A 112 1.03 -22.54 -31.44
C ASP A 112 2.32 -22.44 -32.30
N MET A 113 2.27 -22.66 -33.60
CA MET A 113 3.38 -22.42 -34.50
C MET A 113 3.74 -20.96 -34.60
N ALA A 114 2.74 -20.09 -34.73
CA ALA A 114 2.95 -18.63 -34.71
C ALA A 114 3.64 -18.16 -33.40
N GLN A 115 3.21 -18.73 -32.28
CA GLN A 115 3.84 -18.41 -30.95
C GLN A 115 5.30 -18.84 -30.91
N ALA A 116 5.61 -20.09 -31.40
CA ALA A 116 6.98 -20.59 -31.40
C ALA A 116 7.89 -19.76 -32.32
N GLU A 117 7.42 -19.37 -33.50
CA GLU A 117 8.15 -18.54 -34.47
C GLU A 117 8.38 -17.11 -33.92
N LEU A 118 7.38 -16.50 -33.26
CA LEU A 118 7.53 -15.21 -32.59
C LEU A 118 8.58 -15.27 -31.48
N CYS A 119 8.58 -16.33 -30.66
CA CYS A 119 9.58 -16.52 -29.62
C CYS A 119 10.99 -16.70 -30.21
N GLY A 120 11.15 -17.44 -31.32
CA GLY A 120 12.44 -17.68 -31.97
C GLY A 120 13.00 -16.43 -32.63
N THR A 121 12.16 -15.72 -33.39
CA THR A 121 12.59 -14.55 -34.21
C THR A 121 12.87 -13.31 -33.36
N TYR A 122 11.99 -13.00 -32.41
CA TYR A 122 12.07 -11.77 -31.61
C TYR A 122 12.57 -11.98 -30.19
N LYS A 123 12.99 -13.20 -29.84
CA LYS A 123 13.44 -13.59 -28.49
C LYS A 123 12.41 -13.25 -27.40
N LEU A 124 11.15 -13.38 -27.73
CA LEU A 124 10.03 -13.12 -26.82
C LEU A 124 9.78 -14.32 -25.91
N THR A 125 9.24 -14.06 -24.75
CA THR A 125 8.76 -15.14 -23.88
C THR A 125 7.41 -15.67 -24.38
N PRO A 126 7.05 -16.92 -24.08
CA PRO A 126 5.76 -17.50 -24.50
C PRO A 126 4.55 -16.67 -24.04
N ILE A 127 4.68 -16.01 -22.85
CA ILE A 127 3.63 -15.15 -22.30
C ILE A 127 3.48 -13.87 -23.13
N GLN A 128 4.59 -13.27 -23.57
CA GLN A 128 4.59 -12.10 -24.44
C GLN A 128 4.04 -12.44 -25.83
N ALA A 129 4.48 -13.56 -26.43
CA ALA A 129 4.00 -14.01 -27.72
C ALA A 129 2.49 -14.28 -27.70
N LYS A 130 1.98 -14.93 -26.66
CA LYS A 130 0.54 -15.12 -26.47
C LYS A 130 -0.20 -13.78 -26.37
N ALA A 131 0.32 -12.81 -25.60
CA ALA A 131 -0.30 -11.50 -25.48
C ALA A 131 -0.34 -10.74 -26.82
N ILE A 132 0.65 -10.96 -27.70
CA ILE A 132 0.67 -10.40 -29.06
C ILE A 132 -0.41 -11.05 -29.91
N LEU A 133 -0.57 -12.38 -29.87
CA LEU A 133 -1.60 -13.10 -30.63
C LEU A 133 -3.01 -12.74 -30.16
N ASP A 134 -3.21 -12.53 -28.87
CA ASP A 134 -4.49 -12.11 -28.27
C ASP A 134 -4.80 -10.62 -28.50
N MET A 135 -3.88 -9.86 -29.11
CA MET A 135 -4.04 -8.43 -29.31
C MET A 135 -5.08 -8.11 -30.40
N ARG A 136 -6.04 -7.25 -30.08
CA ARG A 136 -7.02 -6.77 -31.04
C ARG A 136 -6.39 -5.85 -32.07
N LEU A 137 -6.81 -5.93 -33.32
CA LEU A 137 -6.34 -5.06 -34.42
C LEU A 137 -6.49 -3.57 -34.11
N GLN A 138 -7.48 -3.20 -33.31
CA GLN A 138 -7.71 -1.84 -32.87
C GLN A 138 -6.53 -1.23 -32.06
N ARG A 139 -5.72 -2.07 -31.40
CA ARG A 139 -4.52 -1.64 -30.63
C ARG A 139 -3.30 -1.36 -31.53
N LEU A 140 -3.39 -1.62 -32.83
CA LEU A 140 -2.31 -1.35 -33.79
C LEU A 140 -2.29 0.09 -34.28
N THR A 141 -3.24 0.94 -33.84
CA THR A 141 -3.28 2.35 -34.23
C THR A 141 -2.18 3.17 -33.53
N GLY A 142 -1.74 4.26 -34.19
CA GLY A 142 -0.68 5.13 -33.65
C GLY A 142 -0.99 5.65 -32.25
N LEU A 143 -2.23 6.08 -32.00
CA LEU A 143 -2.66 6.58 -30.69
C LEU A 143 -2.53 5.52 -29.56
N GLU A 144 -2.74 4.24 -29.85
CA GLU A 144 -2.57 3.19 -28.86
C GLU A 144 -1.09 2.85 -28.62
N ARG A 145 -0.22 3.02 -29.61
CA ARG A 145 1.23 2.90 -29.43
C ARG A 145 1.75 3.93 -28.44
N ASP A 146 1.32 5.18 -28.57
CA ASP A 146 1.71 6.25 -27.65
C ASP A 146 1.25 5.96 -26.22
N LYS A 147 0.01 5.49 -26.03
CA LYS A 147 -0.50 5.07 -24.72
C LYS A 147 0.30 3.93 -24.09
N ILE A 148 0.74 2.94 -24.89
CA ILE A 148 1.55 1.82 -24.41
C ILE A 148 2.93 2.32 -23.95
N ASN A 149 3.53 3.25 -24.67
CA ASN A 149 4.81 3.87 -24.31
C ASN A 149 4.69 4.72 -23.04
N ASP A 150 3.62 5.50 -22.92
CA ASP A 150 3.33 6.30 -21.73
C ASP A 150 3.10 5.41 -20.50
N GLU A 151 2.32 4.31 -20.67
CA GLU A 151 2.11 3.32 -19.61
C GLU A 151 3.43 2.67 -19.18
N MET A 152 4.29 2.32 -20.13
CA MET A 152 5.62 1.73 -19.84
C MET A 152 6.49 2.70 -19.04
N THR A 153 6.51 3.97 -19.44
CA THR A 153 7.28 5.01 -18.73
C THR A 153 6.76 5.22 -17.31
N ALA A 154 5.46 5.31 -17.12
CA ALA A 154 4.83 5.45 -15.82
C ALA A 154 5.12 4.24 -14.91
N LEU A 155 5.07 3.01 -15.45
CA LEU A 155 5.43 1.79 -14.71
C LEU A 155 6.90 1.77 -14.31
N GLN A 156 7.80 2.21 -15.18
CA GLN A 156 9.23 2.28 -14.86
C GLN A 156 9.52 3.26 -13.72
N GLN A 157 8.88 4.43 -13.74
CA GLN A 157 8.97 5.40 -12.65
C GLN A 157 8.42 4.82 -11.34
N GLY A 158 7.23 4.23 -11.37
CA GLY A 158 6.62 3.59 -10.20
C GLY A 158 7.49 2.45 -9.64
N MET A 159 8.11 1.62 -10.49
CA MET A 159 9.03 0.58 -10.05
C MET A 159 10.30 1.15 -9.39
N GLN A 160 10.80 2.30 -9.83
CA GLN A 160 11.95 2.97 -9.19
C GLN A 160 11.58 3.47 -7.79
N GLU A 161 10.41 4.08 -7.63
CA GLU A 161 9.92 4.51 -6.32
C GLU A 161 9.71 3.34 -5.36
N LEU A 162 9.07 2.25 -5.82
CA LEU A 162 8.87 1.05 -5.02
C LEU A 162 10.19 0.39 -4.59
N LYS A 163 11.20 0.37 -5.46
CA LYS A 163 12.55 -0.12 -5.13
C LYS A 163 13.27 0.78 -4.12
N ARG A 164 12.97 2.09 -4.08
CA ARG A 164 13.54 3.01 -3.10
C ARG A 164 12.98 2.80 -1.69
N ILE A 165 11.73 2.30 -1.59
CA ILE A 165 11.08 2.02 -0.31
C ILE A 165 11.59 0.70 0.30
N LEU A 166 11.96 -0.28 -0.52
CA LEU A 166 12.50 -1.59 -0.11
C LEU A 166 13.96 -1.52 0.31
#